data_e1e3651c0461cfa768bf5d8486118ba7
#
_entry.id   e1e3651c0461cfa768bf5d8486118ba7
#
_cell.length_a   1.000
_cell.length_b   1.000
_cell.length_c   1.000
_cell.angle_alpha   90.00
_cell.angle_beta   90.00
_cell.angle_gamma   90.00
#
_symmetry.space_group_name_H-M   'P 1'
#
loop_
_entity.id
_entity.type
_entity.pdbx_description
1 polymer ?
#
loop_
_entity_poly.entity_id
_entity_poly.type
_entity_poly.pdbx_seq_one_letter_code
_entity_poly.pdbx_strand_id
1 'polypeptide(L)'
;MSDESGVAAVDRALSIVDALTEDKVTLAEIAKRTGLYKSTVLRLLKSLERFGYVLRTADGTYRLGSKVLSLGAIYQRHFKTSDIVPPVLERLAAEVHEGASFYICEEDQRVCLHRVEATRAVRDSVHIGDRLPLTVGAAGHVLRAFSGARGEKLDEIRRQMYAASFGERDSETAAMEAPVLGPGNKLVGALSISGPRYRLEAVGEAKIIPVLFKYAKELTRTFGGVVDDPTLSGWSLPAASRRRSGARASVRQTVAQ
;
A
#
# COMPACT_ATOMS: atom_id res chain seq x y z
N MET A 1 -23.30 -18.28 -2.77
CA MET A 1 -24.24 -17.13 -2.60
C MET A 1 -24.23 -16.82 -1.12
N SER A 2 -23.34 -15.92 -0.68
CA SER A 2 -23.26 -15.43 0.69
C SER A 2 -24.45 -14.49 0.91
N ASP A 3 -25.23 -14.79 1.94
CA ASP A 3 -26.36 -14.00 2.41
C ASP A 3 -25.86 -12.61 2.88
N GLU A 4 -26.00 -11.59 2.02
CA GLU A 4 -25.71 -10.19 2.34
C GLU A 4 -26.83 -9.57 3.18
N SER A 5 -27.16 -10.18 4.32
CA SER A 5 -28.16 -9.64 5.25
C SER A 5 -27.58 -8.58 6.19
N GLY A 6 -26.99 -7.53 5.62
CA GLY A 6 -26.59 -6.32 6.36
C GLY A 6 -27.81 -5.46 6.73
N VAL A 7 -27.62 -4.54 7.69
CA VAL A 7 -28.63 -3.54 8.05
C VAL A 7 -28.51 -2.36 7.07
N ALA A 8 -29.41 -2.28 6.11
CA ALA A 8 -29.37 -1.28 5.02
C ALA A 8 -29.20 0.17 5.50
N ALA A 9 -29.64 0.54 6.71
CA ALA A 9 -29.40 1.86 7.26
C ALA A 9 -27.94 2.10 7.66
N VAL A 10 -27.26 1.05 8.15
CA VAL A 10 -25.84 1.09 8.51
C VAL A 10 -25.00 1.17 7.24
N ASP A 11 -25.27 0.31 6.25
CA ASP A 11 -24.55 0.28 4.98
C ASP A 11 -24.61 1.64 4.27
N ARG A 12 -25.82 2.25 4.23
CA ARG A 12 -26.02 3.59 3.67
C ARG A 12 -25.29 4.68 4.47
N ALA A 13 -25.21 4.57 5.80
CA ALA A 13 -24.49 5.54 6.62
C ALA A 13 -22.98 5.44 6.39
N LEU A 14 -22.43 4.22 6.30
CA LEU A 14 -21.02 3.99 6.00
C LEU A 14 -20.66 4.45 4.58
N SER A 15 -21.51 4.19 3.58
CA SER A 15 -21.27 4.69 2.21
C SER A 15 -21.21 6.22 2.13
N ILE A 16 -21.91 6.94 3.02
CA ILE A 16 -21.79 8.40 3.13
C ILE A 16 -20.40 8.79 3.69
N VAL A 17 -19.91 8.08 4.70
CA VAL A 17 -18.56 8.33 5.26
C VAL A 17 -17.50 8.12 4.19
N ASP A 18 -17.59 7.02 3.44
CA ASP A 18 -16.67 6.70 2.34
C ASP A 18 -16.72 7.70 1.17
N ALA A 19 -17.87 8.37 0.98
CA ALA A 19 -18.03 9.40 -0.04
C ALA A 19 -17.34 10.74 0.31
N LEU A 20 -16.90 10.93 1.56
CA LEU A 20 -16.26 12.17 2.04
C LEU A 20 -14.73 12.11 1.84
N THR A 21 -14.29 12.12 0.60
CA THR A 21 -12.86 12.00 0.22
C THR A 21 -12.11 13.34 0.20
N GLU A 22 -12.79 14.45 0.42
CA GLU A 22 -12.27 15.83 0.31
C GLU A 22 -12.72 16.68 1.50
N ASP A 23 -12.05 17.79 1.74
CA ASP A 23 -12.37 18.71 2.86
C ASP A 23 -13.72 19.43 2.72
N LYS A 24 -14.28 19.47 1.51
CA LYS A 24 -15.54 20.15 1.21
C LYS A 24 -16.37 19.38 0.20
N VAL A 25 -17.30 18.56 0.68
CA VAL A 25 -18.23 17.79 -0.18
C VAL A 25 -19.64 18.32 0.02
N THR A 26 -20.33 18.67 -1.07
CA THR A 26 -21.72 19.15 -1.01
C THR A 26 -22.69 18.00 -0.81
N LEU A 27 -23.90 18.31 -0.28
CA LEU A 27 -24.99 17.35 -0.19
C LEU A 27 -25.33 16.71 -1.56
N ALA A 28 -25.24 17.49 -2.64
CA ALA A 28 -25.54 17.01 -3.98
C ALA A 28 -24.49 15.99 -4.46
N GLU A 29 -23.22 16.23 -4.17
CA GLU A 29 -22.13 15.30 -4.50
C GLU A 29 -22.21 14.01 -3.69
N ILE A 30 -22.48 14.09 -2.37
CA ILE A 30 -22.71 12.90 -1.55
C ILE A 30 -23.85 12.06 -2.12
N ALA A 31 -24.99 12.69 -2.45
CA ALA A 31 -26.12 12.00 -3.03
C ALA A 31 -25.77 11.34 -4.38
N LYS A 32 -24.98 12.01 -5.21
CA LYS A 32 -24.51 11.48 -6.50
C LYS A 32 -23.55 10.29 -6.31
N ARG A 33 -22.56 10.40 -5.41
CA ARG A 33 -21.56 9.36 -5.14
C ARG A 33 -22.18 8.11 -4.53
N THR A 34 -23.16 8.28 -3.65
CA THR A 34 -23.83 7.15 -2.94
C THR A 34 -25.05 6.59 -3.65
N GLY A 35 -25.58 7.28 -4.67
CA GLY A 35 -26.85 6.92 -5.32
C GLY A 35 -28.09 7.13 -4.44
N LEU A 36 -27.97 7.77 -3.29
CA LEU A 36 -29.07 7.96 -2.34
C LEU A 36 -29.84 9.27 -2.61
N TYR A 37 -31.14 9.30 -2.28
CA TYR A 37 -31.92 10.53 -2.30
C TYR A 37 -31.40 11.54 -1.27
N LYS A 38 -31.35 12.83 -1.62
CA LYS A 38 -30.89 13.93 -0.75
C LYS A 38 -31.54 13.93 0.65
N SER A 39 -32.85 13.62 0.72
CA SER A 39 -33.57 13.51 1.99
C SER A 39 -33.03 12.39 2.89
N THR A 40 -32.68 11.24 2.30
CA THR A 40 -32.08 10.13 3.00
C THR A 40 -30.68 10.49 3.49
N VAL A 41 -29.85 11.10 2.63
CA VAL A 41 -28.51 11.57 2.96
C VAL A 41 -28.57 12.55 4.14
N LEU A 42 -29.45 13.57 4.10
CA LEU A 42 -29.60 14.53 5.19
C LEU A 42 -29.95 13.89 6.52
N ARG A 43 -30.85 12.91 6.53
CA ARG A 43 -31.22 12.18 7.75
C ARG A 43 -30.07 11.39 8.34
N LEU A 44 -29.29 10.71 7.48
CA LEU A 44 -28.14 9.92 7.90
C LEU A 44 -26.99 10.84 8.35
N LEU A 45 -26.73 11.94 7.65
CA LEU A 45 -25.74 12.94 8.03
C LEU A 45 -25.99 13.48 9.45
N LYS A 46 -27.25 13.83 9.82
CA LYS A 46 -27.59 14.26 11.19
C LYS A 46 -27.17 13.23 12.25
N SER A 47 -27.31 11.93 11.96
CA SER A 47 -26.86 10.89 12.88
C SER A 47 -25.34 10.81 12.93
N LEU A 48 -24.67 10.84 11.79
CA LEU A 48 -23.19 10.79 11.68
C LEU A 48 -22.54 12.01 12.35
N GLU A 49 -23.16 13.22 12.21
CA GLU A 49 -22.73 14.44 12.90
C GLU A 49 -22.83 14.29 14.43
N ARG A 50 -23.98 13.79 14.93
CA ARG A 50 -24.20 13.55 16.37
C ARG A 50 -23.14 12.63 16.98
N PHE A 51 -22.66 11.64 16.23
CA PHE A 51 -21.60 10.73 16.66
C PHE A 51 -20.18 11.19 16.32
N GLY A 52 -20.02 12.37 15.68
CA GLY A 52 -18.74 12.98 15.36
C GLY A 52 -18.00 12.35 14.16
N TYR A 53 -18.66 11.50 13.36
CA TYR A 53 -18.10 10.94 12.15
C TYR A 53 -18.03 11.94 11.01
N VAL A 54 -18.96 12.88 10.97
CA VAL A 54 -19.06 13.92 9.96
C VAL A 54 -19.14 15.27 10.66
N LEU A 55 -18.58 16.29 10.03
CA LEU A 55 -18.71 17.70 10.42
C LEU A 55 -19.35 18.47 9.27
N ARG A 56 -20.40 19.27 9.58
CA ARG A 56 -20.93 20.26 8.66
C ARG A 56 -20.20 21.58 8.86
N THR A 57 -19.66 22.15 7.78
CA THR A 57 -18.94 23.43 7.79
C THR A 57 -19.90 24.61 7.69
N ALA A 58 -19.42 25.83 7.99
CA ALA A 58 -20.24 27.04 7.97
C ALA A 58 -20.82 27.37 6.58
N ASP A 59 -20.14 26.95 5.51
CA ASP A 59 -20.59 27.12 4.13
C ASP A 59 -21.58 26.01 3.67
N GLY A 60 -21.97 25.11 4.59
CA GLY A 60 -22.96 24.07 4.34
C GLY A 60 -22.43 22.81 3.67
N THR A 61 -21.11 22.71 3.45
CA THR A 61 -20.46 21.49 2.97
C THR A 61 -20.19 20.51 4.13
N TYR A 62 -19.74 19.30 3.81
CA TYR A 62 -19.48 18.23 4.77
C TYR A 62 -18.06 17.72 4.61
N ARG A 63 -17.46 17.29 5.72
CA ARG A 63 -16.16 16.60 5.78
C ARG A 63 -16.14 15.57 6.88
N LEU A 64 -15.09 14.74 6.93
CA LEU A 64 -14.89 13.79 8.03
C LEU A 64 -14.73 14.52 9.37
N GLY A 65 -15.35 13.97 10.41
CA GLY A 65 -15.26 14.46 11.78
C GLY A 65 -14.11 13.79 12.55
N SER A 66 -13.77 14.36 13.72
CA SER A 66 -12.65 13.92 14.56
C SER A 66 -12.77 12.48 15.09
N LYS A 67 -13.97 11.92 15.11
CA LYS A 67 -14.18 10.52 15.51
C LYS A 67 -13.42 9.53 14.62
N VAL A 68 -13.35 9.82 13.33
CA VAL A 68 -12.61 8.97 12.36
C VAL A 68 -11.12 8.96 12.69
N LEU A 69 -10.50 10.12 12.99
CA LEU A 69 -9.11 10.19 13.44
C LEU A 69 -8.88 9.39 14.72
N SER A 70 -9.78 9.52 15.69
CA SER A 70 -9.70 8.77 16.96
C SER A 70 -9.71 7.25 16.74
N LEU A 71 -10.59 6.77 15.86
CA LEU A 71 -10.66 5.35 15.51
C LEU A 71 -9.43 4.87 14.73
N GLY A 72 -8.95 5.66 13.78
CA GLY A 72 -7.73 5.37 13.04
C GLY A 72 -6.50 5.26 13.94
N ALA A 73 -6.38 6.15 14.95
CA ALA A 73 -5.30 6.07 15.94
C ALA A 73 -5.38 4.81 16.82
N ILE A 74 -6.58 4.36 17.20
CA ILE A 74 -6.77 3.09 17.92
C ILE A 74 -6.35 1.92 17.04
N TYR A 75 -6.79 1.90 15.79
CA TYR A 75 -6.45 0.87 14.82
C TYR A 75 -4.93 0.75 14.63
N GLN A 76 -4.24 1.86 14.37
CA GLN A 76 -2.79 1.87 14.20
C GLN A 76 -2.04 1.35 15.44
N ARG A 77 -2.47 1.76 16.66
CA ARG A 77 -1.86 1.26 17.90
C ARG A 77 -2.00 -0.25 18.10
N HIS A 78 -3.04 -0.87 17.56
CA HIS A 78 -3.22 -2.33 17.63
C HIS A 78 -2.03 -3.11 17.05
N PHE A 79 -1.43 -2.60 15.99
CA PHE A 79 -0.27 -3.22 15.32
C PHE A 79 1.07 -2.94 16.01
N LYS A 80 1.10 -2.10 17.06
CA LYS A 80 2.35 -1.66 17.75
C LYS A 80 3.42 -1.10 16.79
N THR A 81 2.99 -0.53 15.68
CA THR A 81 3.87 -0.02 14.61
C THR A 81 4.03 1.49 14.64
N SER A 82 3.16 2.21 15.36
CA SER A 82 3.04 3.67 15.29
C SER A 82 4.29 4.44 15.71
N ASP A 83 5.06 3.90 16.66
CA ASP A 83 6.28 4.54 17.15
C ASP A 83 7.55 4.01 16.45
N ILE A 84 7.44 2.85 15.79
CA ILE A 84 8.57 2.13 15.20
C ILE A 84 8.70 2.42 13.71
N VAL A 85 7.60 2.33 12.98
CA VAL A 85 7.63 2.35 11.50
C VAL A 85 7.82 3.76 10.93
N PRO A 86 7.09 4.82 11.36
CA PRO A 86 7.19 6.13 10.75
C PRO A 86 8.60 6.72 10.71
N PRO A 87 9.43 6.68 11.78
CA PRO A 87 10.79 7.21 11.74
C PRO A 87 11.70 6.48 10.73
N VAL A 88 11.41 5.19 10.49
CA VAL A 88 12.16 4.39 9.50
C VAL A 88 11.73 4.77 8.08
N LEU A 89 10.42 4.97 7.85
CA LEU A 89 9.92 5.44 6.55
C LEU A 89 10.46 6.83 6.19
N GLU A 90 10.56 7.75 7.15
CA GLU A 90 11.12 9.09 6.93
C GLU A 90 12.56 9.01 6.42
N ARG A 91 13.40 8.20 7.06
CA ARG A 91 14.80 8.00 6.64
C ARG A 91 14.90 7.29 5.30
N LEU A 92 14.06 6.27 5.07
CA LEU A 92 14.01 5.57 3.80
C LEU A 92 13.61 6.52 2.66
N ALA A 93 12.52 7.27 2.81
CA ALA A 93 12.04 8.22 1.81
C ALA A 93 13.07 9.33 1.52
N ALA A 94 13.76 9.83 2.55
CA ALA A 94 14.83 10.81 2.42
C ALA A 94 16.04 10.25 1.64
N GLU A 95 16.42 8.97 1.85
CA GLU A 95 17.57 8.34 1.19
C GLU A 95 17.28 8.01 -0.29
N VAL A 96 16.05 7.58 -0.61
CA VAL A 96 15.68 7.20 -1.99
C VAL A 96 15.02 8.32 -2.77
N HIS A 97 14.59 9.39 -2.12
CA HIS A 97 13.82 10.51 -2.69
C HIS A 97 12.50 10.09 -3.37
N GLU A 98 11.91 8.99 -2.93
CA GLU A 98 10.63 8.45 -3.39
C GLU A 98 9.70 8.13 -2.20
N GLY A 99 8.43 7.81 -2.48
CA GLY A 99 7.47 7.45 -1.43
C GLY A 99 7.86 6.17 -0.72
N ALA A 100 7.71 6.14 0.60
CA ALA A 100 7.92 4.96 1.42
C ALA A 100 6.63 4.59 2.17
N SER A 101 6.25 3.32 2.15
CA SER A 101 5.01 2.84 2.76
C SER A 101 5.24 1.55 3.56
N PHE A 102 4.35 1.31 4.51
CA PHE A 102 4.28 0.05 5.23
C PHE A 102 2.88 -0.54 5.09
N TYR A 103 2.81 -1.74 4.53
CA TYR A 103 1.56 -2.45 4.29
C TYR A 103 1.41 -3.64 5.22
N ILE A 104 0.16 -3.90 5.61
CA ILE A 104 -0.24 -5.13 6.31
C ILE A 104 -1.24 -5.90 5.44
N CYS A 105 -1.40 -7.18 5.76
CA CYS A 105 -2.40 -8.05 5.12
C CYS A 105 -3.66 -8.08 5.97
N GLU A 106 -4.80 -7.80 5.36
CA GLU A 106 -6.13 -8.03 5.92
C GLU A 106 -6.96 -8.82 4.91
N GLU A 107 -7.30 -10.05 5.26
CA GLU A 107 -8.07 -10.95 4.39
C GLU A 107 -7.40 -11.10 3.00
N ASP A 108 -8.06 -10.65 1.94
CA ASP A 108 -7.59 -10.68 0.55
C ASP A 108 -7.01 -9.32 0.07
N GLN A 109 -6.84 -8.37 1.00
CA GLN A 109 -6.36 -7.02 0.71
C GLN A 109 -5.09 -6.69 1.49
N ARG A 110 -4.32 -5.75 0.96
CA ARG A 110 -3.29 -5.04 1.70
C ARG A 110 -3.78 -3.66 2.10
N VAL A 111 -3.49 -3.27 3.33
CA VAL A 111 -3.81 -1.94 3.86
C VAL A 111 -2.53 -1.14 4.01
N CYS A 112 -2.51 0.09 3.48
CA CYS A 112 -1.43 1.04 3.72
C CYS A 112 -1.55 1.57 5.16
N LEU A 113 -0.75 1.06 6.07
CA LEU A 113 -0.84 1.40 7.49
C LEU A 113 -0.06 2.68 7.83
N HIS A 114 1.10 2.87 7.21
CA HIS A 114 1.95 4.06 7.34
C HIS A 114 2.53 4.45 5.99
N ARG A 115 2.70 5.76 5.79
CA ARG A 115 3.29 6.30 4.57
C ARG A 115 4.01 7.62 4.82
N VAL A 116 5.11 7.79 4.11
CA VAL A 116 5.82 9.05 3.92
C VAL A 116 5.85 9.36 2.42
N GLU A 117 5.33 10.52 2.06
CA GLU A 117 5.28 10.97 0.67
C GLU A 117 6.67 11.38 0.15
N ALA A 118 6.88 11.18 -1.14
CA ALA A 118 8.02 11.81 -1.80
C ALA A 118 7.92 13.33 -1.75
N THR A 119 9.05 14.01 -1.54
CA THR A 119 9.10 15.50 -1.56
C THR A 119 8.92 16.09 -2.97
N ARG A 120 8.83 15.25 -3.99
CA ARG A 120 8.69 15.63 -5.40
C ARG A 120 7.23 15.86 -5.77
N ALA A 121 6.98 16.78 -6.71
CA ALA A 121 5.62 17.10 -7.17
C ALA A 121 4.93 15.90 -7.85
N VAL A 122 5.66 15.14 -8.69
CA VAL A 122 5.15 13.94 -9.34
C VAL A 122 5.46 12.74 -8.45
N ARG A 123 4.43 12.08 -7.94
CA ARG A 123 4.50 10.92 -7.03
C ARG A 123 3.32 9.99 -7.27
N ASP A 124 3.35 8.79 -6.72
CA ASP A 124 2.20 7.89 -6.72
C ASP A 124 1.10 8.38 -5.75
N SER A 125 -0.12 7.87 -5.91
CA SER A 125 -1.33 8.36 -5.26
C SER A 125 -1.83 7.47 -4.10
N VAL A 126 -0.95 6.68 -3.48
CA VAL A 126 -1.34 5.84 -2.34
C VAL A 126 -1.43 6.69 -1.07
N HIS A 127 -2.42 6.43 -0.22
CA HIS A 127 -2.63 7.11 1.05
C HIS A 127 -2.73 6.11 2.22
N ILE A 128 -2.53 6.59 3.44
CA ILE A 128 -2.78 5.81 4.65
C ILE A 128 -4.26 5.41 4.68
N GLY A 129 -4.53 4.14 4.92
CA GLY A 129 -5.88 3.56 4.92
C GLY A 129 -6.32 2.97 3.57
N ASP A 130 -5.60 3.22 2.48
CA ASP A 130 -5.92 2.62 1.19
C ASP A 130 -5.88 1.09 1.26
N ARG A 131 -6.93 0.48 0.73
CA ARG A 131 -7.11 -0.96 0.61
C ARG A 131 -6.91 -1.38 -0.85
N LEU A 132 -5.94 -2.23 -1.10
CA LEU A 132 -5.55 -2.64 -2.45
C LEU A 132 -5.51 -4.18 -2.53
N PRO A 133 -5.85 -4.78 -3.69
CA PRO A 133 -5.83 -6.24 -3.84
C PRO A 133 -4.44 -6.83 -3.57
N LEU A 134 -4.38 -8.01 -2.95
CA LEU A 134 -3.13 -8.76 -2.75
C LEU A 134 -2.59 -9.39 -4.04
N THR A 135 -3.42 -9.50 -5.08
CA THR A 135 -3.06 -10.18 -6.34
C THR A 135 -2.21 -9.35 -7.27
N VAL A 136 -2.11 -8.02 -7.02
CA VAL A 136 -1.49 -7.05 -7.92
C VAL A 136 -0.42 -6.23 -7.19
N GLY A 137 0.72 -6.01 -7.83
CA GLY A 137 1.81 -5.17 -7.34
C GLY A 137 2.73 -5.88 -6.33
N ALA A 138 3.93 -5.36 -6.17
CA ALA A 138 5.00 -5.98 -5.41
C ALA A 138 4.62 -6.22 -3.94
N ALA A 139 3.95 -5.25 -3.25
CA ALA A 139 3.51 -5.41 -1.86
C ALA A 139 2.53 -6.58 -1.70
N GLY A 140 1.57 -6.72 -2.62
CA GLY A 140 0.64 -7.84 -2.59
C GLY A 140 1.36 -9.18 -2.75
N HIS A 141 2.33 -9.25 -3.64
CA HIS A 141 3.13 -10.46 -3.84
C HIS A 141 3.99 -10.81 -2.62
N VAL A 142 4.65 -9.84 -1.99
CA VAL A 142 5.42 -10.05 -0.75
C VAL A 142 4.49 -10.53 0.37
N LEU A 143 3.39 -9.84 0.62
CA LEU A 143 2.45 -10.22 1.67
C LEU A 143 1.92 -11.65 1.47
N ARG A 144 1.50 -12.02 0.26
CA ARG A 144 1.07 -13.38 -0.06
C ARG A 144 2.18 -14.42 0.13
N ALA A 145 3.39 -14.11 -0.33
CA ALA A 145 4.51 -15.01 -0.21
C ALA A 145 4.80 -15.38 1.25
N PHE A 146 4.76 -14.40 2.15
CA PHE A 146 5.09 -14.59 3.57
C PHE A 146 3.88 -14.89 4.46
N SER A 147 2.65 -14.84 3.93
CA SER A 147 1.43 -15.34 4.60
C SER A 147 1.10 -16.80 4.29
N GLY A 148 2.00 -17.54 3.63
CA GLY A 148 1.85 -18.97 3.40
C GLY A 148 1.21 -19.37 2.05
N ALA A 149 0.86 -18.41 1.18
CA ALA A 149 0.40 -18.73 -0.17
C ALA A 149 1.52 -19.40 -0.97
N ARG A 150 1.16 -20.35 -1.86
CA ARG A 150 2.11 -21.14 -2.65
C ARG A 150 2.09 -20.73 -4.12
N GLY A 151 3.17 -21.03 -4.83
CA GLY A 151 3.34 -20.77 -6.25
C GLY A 151 4.78 -20.40 -6.59
N GLU A 152 5.24 -20.72 -7.78
CA GLU A 152 6.64 -20.55 -8.23
C GLU A 152 7.14 -19.10 -8.04
N LYS A 153 6.36 -18.10 -8.48
CA LYS A 153 6.66 -16.68 -8.29
C LYS A 153 6.80 -16.32 -6.80
N LEU A 154 5.92 -16.86 -5.93
CA LEU A 154 5.95 -16.59 -4.51
C LEU A 154 7.11 -17.29 -3.80
N ASP A 155 7.49 -18.48 -4.26
CA ASP A 155 8.67 -19.21 -3.79
C ASP A 155 9.96 -18.48 -4.14
N GLU A 156 10.02 -17.86 -5.32
CA GLU A 156 11.14 -17.01 -5.72
C GLU A 156 11.23 -15.76 -4.83
N ILE A 157 10.11 -15.09 -4.56
CA ILE A 157 10.05 -13.93 -3.66
C ILE A 157 10.53 -14.30 -2.26
N ARG A 158 10.14 -15.47 -1.73
CA ARG A 158 10.67 -15.97 -0.44
C ARG A 158 12.18 -16.16 -0.46
N ARG A 159 12.72 -16.70 -1.57
CA ARG A 159 14.17 -16.91 -1.71
C ARG A 159 14.96 -15.62 -1.82
N GLN A 160 14.45 -14.64 -2.58
CA GLN A 160 15.14 -13.35 -2.79
C GLN A 160 14.78 -12.27 -1.78
N MET A 161 13.75 -12.50 -0.92
CA MET A 161 13.30 -11.60 0.13
C MET A 161 12.80 -10.23 -0.37
N TYR A 162 12.43 -10.11 -1.63
CA TYR A 162 11.81 -8.92 -2.19
C TYR A 162 10.93 -9.25 -3.40
N ALA A 163 10.10 -8.30 -3.78
CA ALA A 163 9.44 -8.27 -5.07
C ALA A 163 9.59 -6.87 -5.69
N ALA A 164 9.63 -6.83 -7.03
CA ALA A 164 9.55 -5.60 -7.80
C ALA A 164 8.36 -5.67 -8.75
N SER A 165 7.72 -4.54 -8.99
CA SER A 165 6.59 -4.40 -9.90
C SER A 165 6.75 -3.11 -10.70
N PHE A 166 6.62 -3.22 -12.02
CA PHE A 166 6.75 -2.11 -12.96
C PHE A 166 5.48 -2.06 -13.82
N GLY A 167 4.56 -1.16 -13.46
CA GLY A 167 3.32 -0.96 -14.21
C GLY A 167 2.22 -2.01 -13.97
N GLU A 168 2.32 -2.86 -12.95
CA GLU A 168 1.35 -3.95 -12.73
C GLU A 168 0.01 -3.42 -12.18
N ARG A 169 0.04 -2.45 -11.26
CA ARG A 169 -1.15 -1.80 -10.71
C ARG A 169 -1.60 -0.63 -11.58
N ASP A 170 -0.66 0.18 -12.00
CA ASP A 170 -0.81 1.38 -12.79
C ASP A 170 0.43 1.50 -13.68
N SER A 171 0.23 1.67 -14.99
CA SER A 171 1.30 1.66 -16.00
C SER A 171 2.44 2.65 -15.73
N GLU A 172 2.13 3.76 -15.07
CA GLU A 172 3.05 4.86 -14.78
C GLU A 172 3.80 4.70 -13.45
N THR A 173 3.45 3.68 -12.64
CA THR A 173 4.03 3.47 -11.32
C THR A 173 4.90 2.22 -11.24
N ALA A 174 5.91 2.26 -10.39
CA ALA A 174 6.69 1.10 -10.00
C ALA A 174 6.86 1.06 -8.49
N ALA A 175 7.14 -0.12 -7.97
CA ALA A 175 7.36 -0.33 -6.56
C ALA A 175 8.30 -1.52 -6.30
N MET A 176 9.05 -1.45 -5.21
CA MET A 176 9.92 -2.51 -4.71
C MET A 176 9.63 -2.71 -3.22
N GLU A 177 9.41 -3.95 -2.82
CA GLU A 177 9.00 -4.31 -1.47
C GLU A 177 9.84 -5.43 -0.88
N ALA A 178 10.05 -5.34 0.44
CA ALA A 178 10.65 -6.40 1.24
C ALA A 178 9.75 -6.75 2.43
N PRO A 179 9.73 -8.01 2.90
CA PRO A 179 9.00 -8.38 4.09
C PRO A 179 9.64 -7.77 5.33
N VAL A 180 8.82 -7.49 6.33
CA VAL A 180 9.25 -7.22 7.71
C VAL A 180 8.74 -8.36 8.57
N LEU A 181 9.65 -9.04 9.25
CA LEU A 181 9.36 -10.26 10.00
C LEU A 181 9.49 -9.99 11.51
N GLY A 182 8.70 -10.70 12.28
CA GLY A 182 8.75 -10.74 13.75
C GLY A 182 9.25 -12.09 14.26
N PRO A 183 9.01 -12.39 15.57
CA PRO A 183 9.44 -13.65 16.19
C PRO A 183 8.96 -14.88 15.42
N GLY A 184 9.84 -15.85 15.23
CA GLY A 184 9.54 -17.08 14.50
C GLY A 184 9.29 -16.87 13.02
N ASN A 185 9.87 -15.83 12.42
CA ASN A 185 9.74 -15.46 11.01
C ASN A 185 8.30 -15.19 10.57
N LYS A 186 7.42 -14.83 11.51
CA LYS A 186 6.05 -14.42 11.21
C LYS A 186 6.05 -13.06 10.53
N LEU A 187 5.26 -12.94 9.47
CA LEU A 187 5.09 -11.68 8.75
C LEU A 187 4.45 -10.62 9.66
N VAL A 188 5.09 -9.47 9.79
CA VAL A 188 4.54 -8.25 10.41
C VAL A 188 3.92 -7.35 9.34
N GLY A 189 4.58 -7.21 8.19
CA GLY A 189 4.11 -6.41 7.07
C GLY A 189 5.12 -6.37 5.94
N ALA A 190 4.90 -5.50 4.96
CA ALA A 190 5.80 -5.24 3.84
C ALA A 190 6.24 -3.78 3.81
N LEU A 191 7.55 -3.56 3.74
CA LEU A 191 8.17 -2.26 3.54
C LEU A 191 8.28 -1.98 2.05
N SER A 192 7.82 -0.83 1.60
CA SER A 192 7.70 -0.44 0.20
C SER A 192 8.46 0.84 -0.11
N ILE A 193 9.06 0.87 -1.29
CA ILE A 193 9.48 2.08 -2.01
C ILE A 193 8.63 2.13 -3.27
N SER A 194 7.94 3.25 -3.51
CA SER A 194 7.09 3.42 -4.69
C SER A 194 7.17 4.83 -5.27
N GLY A 195 7.01 4.93 -6.59
CA GLY A 195 7.08 6.19 -7.30
C GLY A 195 6.84 6.01 -8.79
N PRO A 196 7.01 7.09 -9.59
CA PRO A 196 6.91 7.02 -11.04
C PRO A 196 7.88 6.00 -11.64
N ARG A 197 7.33 5.18 -12.52
CA ARG A 197 8.04 4.04 -13.13
C ARG A 197 9.36 4.44 -13.78
N TYR A 198 9.36 5.50 -14.56
CA TYR A 198 10.56 5.95 -15.29
C TYR A 198 11.74 6.28 -14.36
N ARG A 199 11.45 6.78 -13.13
CA ARG A 199 12.52 7.11 -12.17
C ARG A 199 13.08 5.86 -11.51
N LEU A 200 12.23 4.96 -11.06
CA LEU A 200 12.68 3.72 -10.43
C LEU A 200 13.41 2.82 -11.42
N GLU A 201 12.97 2.75 -12.68
CA GLU A 201 13.69 2.07 -13.76
C GLU A 201 15.08 2.70 -14.03
N ALA A 202 15.18 4.04 -14.03
CA ALA A 202 16.44 4.74 -14.25
C ALA A 202 17.46 4.49 -13.12
N VAL A 203 17.00 4.41 -11.85
CA VAL A 203 17.85 4.10 -10.70
C VAL A 203 18.23 2.62 -10.71
N GLY A 204 17.28 1.74 -10.98
CA GLY A 204 17.42 0.29 -11.08
C GLY A 204 17.43 -0.45 -9.74
N GLU A 205 16.97 -1.69 -9.77
CA GLU A 205 16.86 -2.58 -8.59
C GLU A 205 18.22 -2.72 -7.85
N ALA A 206 19.32 -2.83 -8.57
CA ALA A 206 20.65 -3.02 -7.99
C ALA A 206 21.06 -1.91 -7.00
N LYS A 207 20.48 -0.71 -7.12
CA LYS A 207 20.73 0.40 -6.19
C LYS A 207 19.65 0.52 -5.12
N ILE A 208 18.40 0.20 -5.45
CA ILE A 208 17.26 0.38 -4.55
C ILE A 208 17.16 -0.77 -3.54
N ILE A 209 17.33 -2.02 -3.97
CA ILE A 209 17.16 -3.19 -3.10
C ILE A 209 18.09 -3.19 -1.90
N PRO A 210 19.39 -2.83 -2.01
CA PRO A 210 20.26 -2.72 -0.84
C PRO A 210 19.73 -1.75 0.22
N VAL A 211 19.22 -0.61 -0.22
CA VAL A 211 18.65 0.41 0.67
C VAL A 211 17.36 -0.12 1.31
N LEU A 212 16.47 -0.71 0.52
CA LEU A 212 15.25 -1.34 1.03
C LEU A 212 15.56 -2.41 2.08
N PHE A 213 16.53 -3.29 1.82
CA PHE A 213 16.96 -4.33 2.74
C PHE A 213 17.56 -3.78 4.04
N LYS A 214 18.33 -2.71 3.98
CA LYS A 214 18.88 -2.03 5.17
C LYS A 214 17.75 -1.71 6.16
N TYR A 215 16.69 -1.07 5.69
CA TYR A 215 15.57 -0.65 6.52
C TYR A 215 14.60 -1.78 6.87
N ALA A 216 14.37 -2.73 5.98
CA ALA A 216 13.55 -3.90 6.26
C ALA A 216 14.18 -4.78 7.34
N LYS A 217 15.52 -4.96 7.33
CA LYS A 217 16.27 -5.66 8.37
C LYS A 217 16.23 -4.91 9.71
N GLU A 218 16.33 -3.58 9.68
CA GLU A 218 16.20 -2.76 10.89
C GLU A 218 14.83 -2.97 11.54
N LEU A 219 13.75 -2.86 10.77
CA LEU A 219 12.39 -3.11 11.26
C LEU A 219 12.23 -4.54 11.76
N THR A 220 12.73 -5.54 11.02
CA THR A 220 12.67 -6.96 11.42
C THR A 220 13.34 -7.17 12.78
N ARG A 221 14.53 -6.62 13.02
CA ARG A 221 15.20 -6.71 14.33
C ARG A 221 14.40 -6.02 15.43
N THR A 222 13.85 -4.83 15.15
CA THR A 222 13.06 -4.06 16.11
C THR A 222 11.78 -4.79 16.50
N PHE A 223 11.18 -5.53 15.58
CA PHE A 223 10.00 -6.39 15.85
C PHE A 223 10.37 -7.76 16.43
N GLY A 224 11.66 -8.03 16.71
CA GLY A 224 12.13 -9.27 17.31
C GLY A 224 12.30 -10.44 16.32
N GLY A 225 12.36 -10.15 15.04
CA GLY A 225 12.70 -11.12 13.99
C GLY A 225 14.23 -11.32 13.88
N VAL A 226 14.64 -12.41 13.22
CA VAL A 226 16.05 -12.77 13.01
C VAL A 226 16.38 -12.52 11.53
N VAL A 227 17.39 -11.70 11.26
CA VAL A 227 17.83 -11.37 9.89
C VAL A 227 18.98 -12.22 9.38
N ASP A 228 19.73 -12.86 10.29
CA ASP A 228 20.86 -13.72 9.96
C ASP A 228 20.47 -15.21 10.02
N ASP A 229 19.18 -15.52 9.83
CA ASP A 229 18.66 -16.89 9.75
C ASP A 229 19.11 -17.53 8.43
N PRO A 230 19.83 -18.69 8.47
CA PRO A 230 20.25 -19.39 7.26
C PRO A 230 19.11 -19.78 6.32
N THR A 231 17.89 -19.93 6.85
CA THR A 231 16.69 -20.24 6.05
C THR A 231 16.18 -19.01 5.26
N LEU A 232 16.66 -17.82 5.60
CA LEU A 232 16.34 -16.53 4.96
C LEU A 232 17.53 -15.96 4.18
N SER A 233 18.29 -16.84 3.49
CA SER A 233 19.53 -16.47 2.77
C SER A 233 19.37 -15.36 1.72
N GLY A 234 18.14 -15.06 1.28
CA GLY A 234 17.82 -14.01 0.32
C GLY A 234 18.04 -12.57 0.79
N TRP A 235 18.30 -12.34 2.09
CA TRP A 235 18.72 -11.03 2.60
C TRP A 235 20.13 -10.58 2.14
N SER A 236 20.87 -11.48 1.49
CA SER A 236 22.12 -11.14 0.82
C SER A 236 21.80 -10.54 -0.54
N LEU A 237 22.57 -9.53 -0.98
CA LEU A 237 22.39 -8.93 -2.29
C LEU A 237 22.45 -10.02 -3.38
N PRO A 238 21.53 -10.02 -4.36
CA PRO A 238 21.68 -10.88 -5.52
C PRO A 238 23.01 -10.57 -6.20
N ALA A 239 23.82 -11.59 -6.42
CA ALA A 239 24.98 -11.46 -7.29
C ALA A 239 24.48 -10.85 -8.60
N ALA A 240 25.10 -9.76 -9.05
CA ALA A 240 24.66 -8.92 -10.15
C ALA A 240 23.98 -9.74 -11.25
N SER A 241 22.69 -9.52 -11.44
CA SER A 241 21.89 -10.28 -12.41
C SER A 241 22.54 -10.12 -13.78
N ARG A 242 23.07 -11.21 -14.31
CA ARG A 242 23.55 -11.28 -15.68
C ARG A 242 22.39 -10.83 -16.56
N ARG A 243 22.56 -9.68 -17.18
CA ARG A 243 21.64 -9.15 -18.19
C ARG A 243 21.31 -10.28 -19.16
N ARG A 244 20.09 -10.79 -19.15
CA ARG A 244 19.56 -11.51 -20.28
C ARG A 244 19.35 -10.49 -21.39
N SER A 245 20.38 -10.32 -22.22
CA SER A 245 20.23 -9.70 -23.54
C SER A 245 19.38 -10.67 -24.38
N GLY A 246 18.06 -10.51 -24.29
CA GLY A 246 17.11 -11.27 -25.06
C GLY A 246 16.89 -10.61 -26.42
N ALA A 247 17.33 -11.31 -27.45
CA ALA A 247 16.80 -11.36 -28.81
C ALA A 247 16.59 -10.02 -29.55
N ARG A 248 17.63 -9.63 -30.28
CA ARG A 248 17.46 -8.92 -31.54
C ARG A 248 16.62 -9.80 -32.48
N ALA A 249 15.36 -9.45 -32.69
CA ALA A 249 14.62 -9.95 -33.85
C ALA A 249 15.23 -9.34 -35.10
N SER A 250 15.90 -10.17 -35.92
CA SER A 250 16.38 -9.81 -37.25
C SER A 250 15.17 -9.63 -38.16
N VAL A 251 14.84 -8.40 -38.48
CA VAL A 251 13.98 -8.09 -39.63
C VAL A 251 14.87 -8.30 -40.86
N ARG A 252 14.75 -9.44 -41.54
CA ARG A 252 15.24 -9.64 -42.91
C ARG A 252 14.33 -8.82 -43.83
N GLN A 253 14.87 -7.75 -44.36
CA GLN A 253 14.39 -7.15 -45.60
C GLN A 253 14.60 -8.17 -46.73
N THR A 254 13.51 -8.57 -47.35
CA THR A 254 13.55 -9.21 -48.68
C THR A 254 13.11 -8.16 -49.68
N VAL A 255 14.11 -7.55 -50.32
CA VAL A 255 13.95 -6.86 -51.61
C VAL A 255 14.24 -7.90 -52.68
N ALA A 256 13.28 -8.15 -53.56
CA ALA A 256 13.53 -8.64 -54.94
C ALA A 256 12.27 -8.46 -55.76
N GLN A 257 12.49 -7.72 -56.81
CA GLN A 257 12.04 -7.79 -58.22
C GLN A 257 10.54 -7.67 -58.49
#